data_15c86ebdf4e44d44951de3c6242e1f84
#
_entry.id   15c86ebdf4e44d44951de3c6242e1f84
#
_cell.length_a   1.000
_cell.length_b   1.000
_cell.length_c   1.000
_cell.angle_alpha   90.00
_cell.angle_beta   90.00
_cell.angle_gamma   90.00
#
_symmetry.space_group_name_H-M   'P 1'
#
loop_
_entity.id
_entity.type
_entity.pdbx_description
1 polymer ?
#
loop_
_entity_poly.entity_id
_entity_poly.type
_entity_poly.pdbx_seq_one_letter_code
_entity_poly.pdbx_strand_id
1 'polypeptide(L)'
;MLEHERIALSMIAFITGMMAFIESMIAVPAASTAMAADALSFVQHSVSAGFALRAATGFKRHRWTILLQGAVMMVLGALVCLIAARRLVQGSFPHPLTMIIMGFIALSANFSACTILLLSRRQLTGIMSVWRVSRADAVGSISVIAAALAVVATRSNIPDVVIGGAMAGLFVAQGWRILYTGRADANQMR
;
A
#
# COMPACT_ATOMS: atom_id res chain seq x y z
N MET A 1 23.12 4.97 -13.26
CA MET A 1 22.11 3.91 -13.05
C MET A 1 22.03 3.07 -14.30
N LEU A 2 22.07 1.75 -14.16
CA LEU A 2 22.00 0.84 -15.32
C LEU A 2 20.58 0.89 -15.90
N GLU A 3 20.45 0.78 -17.21
CA GLU A 3 19.16 0.82 -17.92
C GLU A 3 18.16 -0.21 -17.36
N HIS A 4 18.66 -1.37 -17.00
CA HIS A 4 17.88 -2.45 -16.38
C HIS A 4 17.17 -2.05 -15.07
N GLU A 5 17.77 -1.17 -14.28
CA GLU A 5 17.18 -0.70 -13.01
C GLU A 5 16.02 0.25 -13.24
N ARG A 6 16.13 1.12 -14.23
CA ARG A 6 15.03 2.01 -14.62
C ARG A 6 13.85 1.20 -15.12
N ILE A 7 14.11 0.18 -15.94
CA ILE A 7 13.08 -0.74 -16.44
C ILE A 7 12.41 -1.45 -15.26
N ALA A 8 13.18 -2.02 -14.32
CA ALA A 8 12.64 -2.71 -13.17
C ALA A 8 11.73 -1.80 -12.31
N LEU A 9 12.20 -0.60 -11.96
CA LEU A 9 11.42 0.36 -11.18
C LEU A 9 10.16 0.84 -11.93
N SER A 10 10.25 1.01 -13.25
CA SER A 10 9.09 1.37 -14.08
C SER A 10 8.06 0.25 -14.12
N MET A 11 8.50 -1.01 -14.27
CA MET A 11 7.61 -2.17 -14.23
C MET A 11 6.91 -2.32 -12.88
N ILE A 12 7.64 -2.13 -11.78
CA ILE A 12 7.07 -2.18 -10.44
C ILE A 12 6.04 -1.06 -10.24
N ALA A 13 6.38 0.19 -10.60
CA ALA A 13 5.45 1.30 -10.50
C ALA A 13 4.18 1.06 -11.32
N PHE A 14 4.31 0.47 -12.50
CA PHE A 14 3.17 0.14 -13.36
C PHE A 14 2.30 -0.98 -12.76
N ILE A 15 2.91 -2.12 -12.37
CA ILE A 15 2.18 -3.26 -11.79
C ILE A 15 1.43 -2.83 -10.52
N THR A 16 2.12 -2.14 -9.61
CA THR A 16 1.51 -1.71 -8.35
C THR A 16 0.48 -0.59 -8.55
N GLY A 17 0.69 0.32 -9.51
CA GLY A 17 -0.30 1.33 -9.88
C GLY A 17 -1.57 0.73 -10.48
N MET A 18 -1.42 -0.26 -11.36
CA MET A 18 -2.55 -1.01 -11.92
C MET A 18 -3.33 -1.76 -10.82
N MET A 19 -2.61 -2.42 -9.90
CA MET A 19 -3.25 -3.11 -8.77
C MET A 19 -3.99 -2.13 -7.87
N ALA A 20 -3.40 -0.98 -7.53
CA ALA A 20 -4.04 0.07 -6.75
C ALA A 20 -5.38 0.50 -7.39
N PHE A 21 -5.38 0.69 -8.71
CA PHE A 21 -6.57 1.09 -9.45
C PHE A 21 -7.64 0.00 -9.44
N ILE A 22 -7.27 -1.24 -9.83
CA ILE A 22 -8.20 -2.37 -9.92
C ILE A 22 -8.81 -2.66 -8.54
N GLU A 23 -7.99 -2.73 -7.50
CA GLU A 23 -8.45 -3.06 -6.17
C GLU A 23 -9.32 -1.97 -5.56
N SER A 24 -8.99 -0.69 -5.79
CA SER A 24 -9.85 0.43 -5.38
C SER A 24 -11.23 0.37 -6.03
N MET A 25 -11.30 0.00 -7.32
CA MET A 25 -12.58 -0.14 -8.04
C MET A 25 -13.42 -1.31 -7.53
N ILE A 26 -12.77 -2.40 -7.12
CA ILE A 26 -13.46 -3.62 -6.68
C ILE A 26 -13.79 -3.57 -5.17
N ALA A 27 -12.98 -2.90 -4.34
CA ALA A 27 -13.21 -2.81 -2.90
C ALA A 27 -14.55 -2.18 -2.51
N VAL A 28 -15.05 -1.25 -3.33
CA VAL A 28 -16.35 -0.58 -3.10
C VAL A 28 -17.51 -1.55 -3.29
N PRO A 29 -17.70 -2.18 -4.47
CA PRO A 29 -18.79 -3.14 -4.67
C PRO A 29 -18.62 -4.42 -3.83
N ALA A 30 -17.38 -4.83 -3.52
CA ALA A 30 -17.11 -5.95 -2.61
C ALA A 30 -17.45 -5.64 -1.15
N ALA A 31 -17.75 -4.40 -0.82
CA ALA A 31 -18.01 -3.91 0.53
C ALA A 31 -16.90 -4.30 1.54
N SER A 32 -15.63 -4.44 1.09
CA SER A 32 -14.52 -4.85 1.91
C SER A 32 -13.64 -3.68 2.34
N THR A 33 -13.43 -3.57 3.65
CA THR A 33 -12.54 -2.57 4.26
C THR A 33 -11.09 -3.01 4.15
N ALA A 34 -10.82 -4.31 4.28
CA ALA A 34 -9.47 -4.85 4.15
C ALA A 34 -8.93 -4.66 2.72
N MET A 35 -9.74 -4.90 1.68
CA MET A 35 -9.35 -4.58 0.30
C MET A 35 -9.10 -3.09 0.09
N ALA A 36 -9.95 -2.21 0.64
CA ALA A 36 -9.73 -0.77 0.53
C ALA A 36 -8.41 -0.34 1.19
N ALA A 37 -8.04 -0.96 2.29
CA ALA A 37 -6.76 -0.72 2.96
C ALA A 37 -5.57 -1.30 2.16
N ASP A 38 -5.71 -2.49 1.54
CA ASP A 38 -4.67 -3.08 0.70
C ASP A 38 -4.42 -2.25 -0.57
N ALA A 39 -5.47 -1.73 -1.19
CA ALA A 39 -5.36 -0.78 -2.31
C ALA A 39 -4.48 0.44 -1.97
N LEU A 40 -4.57 0.97 -0.72
CA LEU A 40 -3.70 2.07 -0.27
C LEU A 40 -2.23 1.64 -0.22
N SER A 41 -1.93 0.39 0.14
CA SER A 41 -0.55 -0.12 0.13
C SER A 41 0.03 -0.10 -1.27
N PHE A 42 -0.74 -0.52 -2.26
CA PHE A 42 -0.33 -0.47 -3.67
C PHE A 42 -0.13 0.96 -4.18
N VAL A 43 -0.98 1.93 -3.78
CA VAL A 43 -0.75 3.36 -4.07
C VAL A 43 0.58 3.81 -3.50
N GLN A 44 0.86 3.52 -2.24
CA GLN A 44 2.13 3.88 -1.60
C GLN A 44 3.32 3.24 -2.31
N HIS A 45 3.21 1.98 -2.69
CA HIS A 45 4.27 1.24 -3.38
C HIS A 45 4.56 1.85 -4.75
N SER A 46 3.53 2.12 -5.55
CA SER A 46 3.66 2.77 -6.86
C SER A 46 4.32 4.15 -6.75
N VAL A 47 3.88 4.97 -5.79
CA VAL A 47 4.47 6.28 -5.52
C VAL A 47 5.93 6.15 -5.09
N SER A 48 6.27 5.20 -4.23
CA SER A 48 7.64 4.97 -3.76
C SER A 48 8.57 4.52 -4.90
N ALA A 49 8.10 3.63 -5.78
CA ALA A 49 8.83 3.20 -6.97
C ALA A 49 9.03 4.36 -7.96
N GLY A 50 8.01 5.20 -8.16
CA GLY A 50 8.09 6.40 -8.97
C GLY A 50 9.10 7.42 -8.45
N PHE A 51 9.18 7.63 -7.13
CA PHE A 51 10.20 8.48 -6.53
C PHE A 51 11.62 7.89 -6.66
N ALA A 52 11.77 6.57 -6.49
CA ALA A 52 13.06 5.90 -6.70
C ALA A 52 13.53 6.07 -8.16
N LEU A 53 12.62 5.95 -9.13
CA LEU A 53 12.89 6.15 -10.54
C LEU A 53 13.34 7.61 -10.83
N ARG A 54 12.67 8.60 -10.26
CA ARG A 54 13.05 10.03 -10.42
C ARG A 54 14.35 10.37 -9.72
N ALA A 55 14.60 9.84 -8.53
CA ALA A 55 15.86 10.04 -7.82
C ALA A 55 17.04 9.54 -8.65
N ALA A 56 16.84 8.49 -9.40
CA ALA A 56 17.82 7.91 -10.31
C ALA A 56 18.18 8.81 -11.52
N THR A 57 17.33 9.77 -11.88
CA THR A 57 17.60 10.79 -12.90
C THR A 57 18.22 12.08 -12.35
N GLY A 58 18.70 12.06 -11.10
CA GLY A 58 19.30 13.23 -10.45
C GLY A 58 18.30 14.20 -9.83
N PHE A 59 17.02 13.86 -9.85
CA PHE A 59 15.98 14.69 -9.23
C PHE A 59 16.09 14.64 -7.71
N LYS A 60 16.48 15.76 -7.10
CA LYS A 60 16.49 15.87 -5.63
C LYS A 60 15.03 15.86 -5.12
N ARG A 61 14.74 14.91 -4.23
CA ARG A 61 13.42 14.82 -3.60
C ARG A 61 13.15 16.09 -2.80
N HIS A 62 12.25 16.93 -3.30
CA HIS A 62 11.93 18.18 -2.65
C HIS A 62 11.14 17.94 -1.36
N ARG A 63 11.40 18.71 -0.30
CA ARG A 63 10.73 18.60 0.99
C ARG A 63 9.19 18.51 0.86
N TRP A 64 8.63 19.35 0.00
CA TRP A 64 7.19 19.39 -0.22
C TRP A 64 6.61 18.06 -0.74
N THR A 65 7.34 17.31 -1.55
CA THR A 65 6.88 16.01 -2.03
C THR A 65 6.82 14.96 -0.93
N ILE A 66 7.73 15.04 0.05
CA ILE A 66 7.73 14.16 1.23
C ILE A 66 6.54 14.49 2.13
N LEU A 67 6.34 15.78 2.42
CA LEU A 67 5.23 16.23 3.25
C LEU A 67 3.87 15.92 2.59
N LEU A 68 3.76 16.14 1.28
CA LEU A 68 2.55 15.81 0.53
C LEU A 68 2.25 14.31 0.58
N GLN A 69 3.27 13.45 0.40
CA GLN A 69 3.11 12.01 0.50
C GLN A 69 2.60 11.60 1.89
N GLY A 70 3.21 12.13 2.97
CA GLY A 70 2.77 11.86 4.34
C GLY A 70 1.34 12.33 4.60
N ALA A 71 0.99 13.54 4.12
CA ALA A 71 -0.36 14.08 4.27
C ALA A 71 -1.42 13.25 3.51
N VAL A 72 -1.13 12.88 2.25
CA VAL A 72 -2.03 12.03 1.45
C VAL A 72 -2.24 10.66 2.12
N MET A 73 -1.17 10.04 2.63
CA MET A 73 -1.29 8.77 3.35
C MET A 73 -2.17 8.89 4.59
N MET A 74 -2.01 9.96 5.38
CA MET A 74 -2.85 10.20 6.56
C MET A 74 -4.31 10.38 6.18
N VAL A 75 -4.59 11.21 5.17
CA VAL A 75 -5.96 11.49 4.74
C VAL A 75 -6.64 10.22 4.22
N LEU A 76 -5.97 9.49 3.34
CA LEU A 76 -6.53 8.25 2.78
C LEU A 76 -6.68 7.16 3.85
N GLY A 77 -5.70 6.99 4.73
CA GLY A 77 -5.78 6.07 5.85
C GLY A 77 -6.93 6.42 6.81
N ALA A 78 -7.08 7.71 7.16
CA ALA A 78 -8.18 8.19 7.99
C ALA A 78 -9.55 7.96 7.30
N LEU A 79 -9.64 8.15 5.98
CA LEU A 79 -10.85 7.87 5.22
C LEU A 79 -11.22 6.38 5.29
N VAL A 80 -10.26 5.46 5.15
CA VAL A 80 -10.53 4.01 5.29
C VAL A 80 -10.90 3.66 6.73
N CYS A 81 -10.29 4.29 7.75
CA CYS A 81 -10.71 4.12 9.15
C CYS A 81 -12.18 4.58 9.35
N LEU A 82 -12.57 5.69 8.75
CA LEU A 82 -13.96 6.17 8.79
C LEU A 82 -14.91 5.21 8.09
N ILE A 83 -14.53 4.67 6.94
CA ILE A 83 -15.30 3.63 6.22
C ILE A 83 -15.44 2.39 7.11
N ALA A 84 -14.35 1.95 7.76
CA ALA A 84 -14.35 0.83 8.70
C ALA A 84 -15.36 1.04 9.85
N ALA A 85 -15.28 2.19 10.51
CA ALA A 85 -16.20 2.55 11.60
C ALA A 85 -17.66 2.60 11.13
N ARG A 86 -17.91 3.18 9.94
CA ARG A 86 -19.24 3.24 9.35
C ARG A 86 -19.80 1.85 9.03
N ARG A 87 -19.00 0.96 8.45
CA ARG A 87 -19.41 -0.42 8.14
C ARG A 87 -19.66 -1.25 9.38
N LEU A 88 -18.92 -1.01 10.45
CA LEU A 88 -19.16 -1.65 11.75
C LEU A 88 -20.57 -1.32 12.28
N VAL A 89 -20.98 -0.06 12.17
CA VAL A 89 -22.29 0.41 12.64
C VAL A 89 -23.42 -0.03 11.68
N GLN A 90 -23.22 0.04 10.38
CA GLN A 90 -24.25 -0.25 9.37
C GLN A 90 -24.40 -1.73 9.07
N GLY A 91 -23.47 -2.59 9.50
CA GLY A 91 -23.55 -4.05 9.30
C GLY A 91 -23.42 -4.49 7.85
N SER A 92 -22.73 -3.72 6.98
CA SER A 92 -22.53 -4.14 5.59
C SER A 92 -21.69 -5.41 5.51
N PHE A 93 -22.15 -6.42 4.76
CA PHE A 93 -21.48 -7.71 4.65
C PHE A 93 -20.53 -7.73 3.43
N PRO A 94 -19.23 -7.98 3.62
CA PRO A 94 -18.29 -8.05 2.51
C PRO A 94 -18.50 -9.32 1.68
N HIS A 95 -18.10 -9.29 0.40
CA HIS A 95 -18.13 -10.44 -0.49
C HIS A 95 -16.88 -11.30 -0.37
N PRO A 96 -16.88 -12.41 0.40
CA PRO A 96 -15.65 -13.15 0.73
C PRO A 96 -14.95 -13.75 -0.49
N LEU A 97 -15.73 -14.24 -1.47
CA LEU A 97 -15.16 -14.81 -2.69
C LEU A 97 -14.35 -13.76 -3.48
N THR A 98 -14.90 -12.55 -3.61
CA THR A 98 -14.21 -11.43 -4.26
C THR A 98 -12.92 -11.07 -3.51
N MET A 99 -12.97 -11.02 -2.19
CA MET A 99 -11.80 -10.77 -1.34
C MET A 99 -10.70 -11.83 -1.54
N ILE A 100 -11.08 -13.12 -1.59
CA ILE A 100 -10.13 -14.23 -1.81
C ILE A 100 -9.48 -14.11 -3.18
N ILE A 101 -10.28 -13.94 -4.24
CA ILE A 101 -9.76 -13.85 -5.61
C ILE A 101 -8.82 -12.64 -5.73
N MET A 102 -9.24 -11.47 -5.27
CA MET A 102 -8.44 -10.26 -5.34
C MET A 102 -7.19 -10.34 -4.47
N GLY A 103 -7.28 -10.92 -3.28
CA GLY A 103 -6.14 -11.15 -2.40
C GLY A 103 -5.07 -12.05 -3.05
N PHE A 104 -5.47 -13.10 -3.78
CA PHE A 104 -4.52 -13.93 -4.55
C PHE A 104 -3.90 -13.19 -5.73
N ILE A 105 -4.68 -12.38 -6.45
CA ILE A 105 -4.16 -11.53 -7.54
C ILE A 105 -3.18 -10.51 -6.98
N ALA A 106 -3.52 -9.83 -5.89
CA ALA A 106 -2.67 -8.87 -5.19
C ALA A 106 -1.37 -9.52 -4.69
N LEU A 107 -1.47 -10.69 -4.06
CA LEU A 107 -0.31 -11.44 -3.60
C LEU A 107 0.62 -11.85 -4.77
N SER A 108 0.05 -12.25 -5.90
CA SER A 108 0.81 -12.59 -7.11
C SER A 108 1.53 -11.36 -7.69
N ALA A 109 0.90 -10.19 -7.68
CA ALA A 109 1.50 -8.93 -8.10
C ALA A 109 2.66 -8.54 -7.17
N ASN A 110 2.47 -8.66 -5.85
CA ASN A 110 3.53 -8.41 -4.85
C ASN A 110 4.70 -9.37 -5.00
N PHE A 111 4.43 -10.65 -5.24
CA PHE A 111 5.47 -11.66 -5.50
C PHE A 111 6.25 -11.33 -6.77
N SER A 112 5.57 -10.92 -7.83
CA SER A 112 6.19 -10.49 -9.09
C SER A 112 7.10 -9.27 -8.88
N ALA A 113 6.62 -8.25 -8.15
CA ALA A 113 7.41 -7.08 -7.80
C ALA A 113 8.65 -7.45 -6.96
N CYS A 114 8.51 -8.35 -5.97
CA CYS A 114 9.63 -8.87 -5.20
C CYS A 114 10.65 -9.60 -6.06
N THR A 115 10.21 -10.42 -7.01
CA THR A 115 11.08 -11.17 -7.92
C THR A 115 11.85 -10.24 -8.85
N ILE A 116 11.19 -9.23 -9.42
CA ILE A 116 11.85 -8.21 -10.25
C ILE A 116 12.95 -7.49 -9.44
N LEU A 117 12.66 -7.12 -8.18
CA LEU A 117 13.65 -6.49 -7.30
C LEU A 117 14.81 -7.40 -6.97
N LEU A 118 14.56 -8.68 -6.71
CA LEU A 118 15.60 -9.68 -6.42
C LEU A 118 16.55 -9.88 -7.59
N LEU A 119 16.02 -9.95 -8.81
CA LEU A 119 16.82 -10.09 -10.03
C LEU A 119 17.65 -8.83 -10.33
N SER A 120 17.16 -7.67 -9.90
CA SER A 120 17.82 -6.37 -10.12
C SER A 120 18.85 -6.01 -9.04
N ARG A 121 19.13 -6.87 -8.06
CA ARG A 121 19.85 -6.61 -6.79
C ARG A 121 21.30 -6.14 -6.91
N ARG A 122 21.91 -6.06 -8.08
CA ARG A 122 23.39 -6.01 -8.13
C ARG A 122 24.04 -4.71 -7.61
N GLN A 123 23.35 -3.56 -7.39
CA GLN A 123 24.06 -2.32 -6.96
C GLN A 123 23.31 -1.20 -6.20
N LEU A 124 22.09 -1.33 -5.64
CA LEU A 124 21.36 -0.13 -5.19
C LEU A 124 20.88 -0.05 -3.73
N THR A 125 21.23 1.07 -3.09
CA THR A 125 20.65 1.53 -1.81
C THR A 125 19.15 1.82 -1.91
N GLY A 126 18.62 2.24 -3.08
CA GLY A 126 17.21 2.50 -3.33
C GLY A 126 16.34 1.25 -3.37
N ILE A 127 16.87 0.12 -3.86
CA ILE A 127 16.15 -1.17 -3.94
C ILE A 127 15.79 -1.70 -2.55
N MET A 128 16.62 -1.46 -1.53
CA MET A 128 16.35 -1.94 -0.18
C MET A 128 15.08 -1.32 0.43
N SER A 129 14.78 -0.06 0.10
CA SER A 129 13.55 0.60 0.57
C SER A 129 12.31 0.01 -0.12
N VAL A 130 12.36 -0.19 -1.44
CA VAL A 130 11.28 -0.78 -2.22
C VAL A 130 11.05 -2.24 -1.83
N TRP A 131 12.13 -3.01 -1.57
CA TRP A 131 12.06 -4.37 -1.06
C TRP A 131 11.29 -4.49 0.27
N ARG A 132 11.56 -3.58 1.21
CA ARG A 132 10.84 -3.56 2.50
C ARG A 132 9.35 -3.28 2.32
N VAL A 133 9.00 -2.38 1.40
CA VAL A 133 7.59 -2.05 1.09
C VAL A 133 6.91 -3.26 0.45
N SER A 134 7.50 -3.89 -0.57
CA SER A 134 6.92 -5.07 -1.24
C SER A 134 6.64 -6.23 -0.29
N ARG A 135 7.49 -6.43 0.72
CA ARG A 135 7.24 -7.44 1.76
C ARG A 135 6.07 -7.07 2.66
N ALA A 136 5.95 -5.80 3.02
CA ALA A 136 4.84 -5.33 3.84
C ALA A 136 3.50 -5.46 3.08
N ASP A 137 3.50 -5.15 1.79
CA ASP A 137 2.32 -5.28 0.93
C ASP A 137 1.88 -6.75 0.77
N ALA A 138 2.83 -7.68 0.63
CA ALA A 138 2.50 -9.12 0.61
C ALA A 138 1.80 -9.58 1.91
N VAL A 139 2.21 -9.05 3.05
CA VAL A 139 1.52 -9.29 4.33
C VAL A 139 0.12 -8.69 4.31
N GLY A 140 -0.06 -7.51 3.71
CA GLY A 140 -1.37 -6.88 3.51
C GLY A 140 -2.32 -7.80 2.73
N SER A 141 -1.91 -8.26 1.56
CA SER A 141 -2.72 -9.15 0.70
C SER A 141 -3.05 -10.49 1.38
N ILE A 142 -2.10 -11.07 2.14
CA ILE A 142 -2.37 -12.26 2.96
C ILE A 142 -3.43 -11.94 4.04
N SER A 143 -3.37 -10.76 4.63
CA SER A 143 -4.35 -10.32 5.65
C SER A 143 -5.75 -10.17 5.05
N VAL A 144 -5.88 -9.73 3.79
CA VAL A 144 -7.17 -9.68 3.08
C VAL A 144 -7.75 -11.09 2.91
N ILE A 145 -6.91 -12.06 2.49
CA ILE A 145 -7.35 -13.46 2.36
C ILE A 145 -7.77 -14.03 3.73
N ALA A 146 -6.98 -13.78 4.77
CA ALA A 146 -7.30 -14.22 6.13
C ALA A 146 -8.61 -13.58 6.64
N ALA A 147 -8.82 -12.29 6.36
CA ALA A 147 -10.08 -11.60 6.67
C ALA A 147 -11.27 -12.28 5.98
N ALA A 148 -11.12 -12.60 4.67
CA ALA A 148 -12.17 -13.26 3.90
C ALA A 148 -12.53 -14.64 4.46
N LEU A 149 -11.53 -15.47 4.80
CA LEU A 149 -11.76 -16.77 5.42
C LEU A 149 -12.43 -16.64 6.77
N ALA A 150 -12.02 -15.66 7.59
CA ALA A 150 -12.65 -15.39 8.87
C ALA A 150 -14.10 -14.87 8.72
N VAL A 151 -14.40 -14.06 7.70
CA VAL A 151 -15.78 -13.64 7.37
C VAL A 151 -16.64 -14.84 7.03
N VAL A 152 -16.14 -15.80 6.24
CA VAL A 152 -16.86 -17.05 5.93
C VAL A 152 -17.12 -17.86 7.19
N ALA A 153 -16.11 -18.03 8.04
CA ALA A 153 -16.21 -18.83 9.25
C ALA A 153 -17.13 -18.23 10.31
N THR A 154 -17.07 -16.92 10.49
CA THR A 154 -17.84 -16.22 11.54
C THR A 154 -19.18 -15.71 11.07
N ARG A 155 -19.43 -15.70 9.74
CA ARG A 155 -20.59 -15.08 9.10
C ARG A 155 -20.84 -13.63 9.58
N SER A 156 -19.75 -12.91 9.79
CA SER A 156 -19.72 -11.54 10.31
C SER A 156 -18.81 -10.65 9.49
N ASN A 157 -19.09 -9.36 9.42
CA ASN A 157 -18.21 -8.36 8.81
C ASN A 157 -17.05 -7.94 9.71
N ILE A 158 -17.08 -8.30 10.99
CA ILE A 158 -16.09 -7.88 11.99
C ILE A 158 -14.65 -8.18 11.56
N PRO A 159 -14.30 -9.38 11.07
CA PRO A 159 -12.91 -9.67 10.68
C PRO A 159 -12.39 -8.74 9.58
N ASP A 160 -13.22 -8.44 8.56
CA ASP A 160 -12.86 -7.51 7.49
C ASP A 160 -12.62 -6.09 8.02
N VAL A 161 -13.54 -5.61 8.86
CA VAL A 161 -13.46 -4.26 9.44
C VAL A 161 -12.27 -4.11 10.38
N VAL A 162 -11.98 -5.12 11.21
CA VAL A 162 -10.84 -5.10 12.15
C VAL A 162 -9.53 -5.11 11.39
N ILE A 163 -9.37 -6.02 10.43
CA ILE A 163 -8.13 -6.11 9.65
C ILE A 163 -7.93 -4.87 8.79
N GLY A 164 -8.96 -4.42 8.07
CA GLY A 164 -8.89 -3.22 7.27
C GLY A 164 -8.65 -1.95 8.09
N GLY A 165 -9.30 -1.84 9.25
CA GLY A 165 -9.09 -0.75 10.19
C GLY A 165 -7.68 -0.73 10.78
N ALA A 166 -7.12 -1.89 11.13
CA ALA A 166 -5.75 -2.01 11.62
C ALA A 166 -4.73 -1.60 10.54
N MET A 167 -4.89 -2.09 9.30
CA MET A 167 -4.06 -1.69 8.17
C MET A 167 -4.13 -0.18 7.91
N ALA A 168 -5.35 0.39 7.87
CA ALA A 168 -5.55 1.81 7.68
C ALA A 168 -4.92 2.65 8.81
N GLY A 169 -5.02 2.19 10.05
CA GLY A 169 -4.37 2.81 11.21
C GLY A 169 -2.84 2.85 11.06
N LEU A 170 -2.24 1.78 10.54
CA LEU A 170 -0.81 1.75 10.23
C LEU A 170 -0.43 2.79 9.16
N PHE A 171 -1.27 3.02 8.14
CA PHE A 171 -1.04 4.08 7.15
C PHE A 171 -1.10 5.47 7.77
N VAL A 172 -2.06 5.73 8.65
CA VAL A 172 -2.12 7.00 9.39
C VAL A 172 -0.85 7.22 10.21
N ALA A 173 -0.41 6.18 10.94
CA ALA A 173 0.80 6.25 11.75
C ALA A 173 2.07 6.47 10.90
N GLN A 174 2.17 5.83 9.74
CA GLN A 174 3.28 6.03 8.81
C GLN A 174 3.26 7.44 8.22
N GLY A 175 2.10 7.93 7.79
CA GLY A 175 1.93 9.30 7.30
C GLY A 175 2.35 10.33 8.35
N TRP A 176 1.94 10.13 9.60
CA TRP A 176 2.35 10.96 10.73
C TRP A 176 3.86 10.97 10.94
N ARG A 177 4.50 9.78 10.92
CA ARG A 177 5.97 9.68 11.03
C ARG A 177 6.67 10.46 9.93
N ILE A 178 6.22 10.34 8.67
CA ILE A 178 6.80 11.05 7.53
C ILE A 178 6.69 12.57 7.73
N LEU A 179 5.54 13.06 8.21
CA LEU A 179 5.33 14.47 8.47
C LEU A 179 6.20 14.98 9.63
N TYR A 180 6.32 14.19 10.68
CA TYR A 180 7.11 14.55 11.86
C TYR A 180 8.61 14.59 11.54
N THR A 181 9.17 13.55 10.90
CA THR A 181 10.59 13.51 10.53
C THR A 181 10.93 14.56 9.47
N GLY A 182 10.08 14.75 8.47
CA GLY A 182 10.29 15.79 7.45
C GLY A 182 10.26 17.23 8.01
N ARG A 183 9.64 17.44 9.18
CA ARG A 183 9.71 18.72 9.92
C ARG A 183 10.98 18.84 10.75
N ALA A 184 11.43 17.74 11.37
CA ALA A 184 12.62 17.74 12.22
C ALA A 184 13.90 18.08 11.44
N ASP A 185 14.07 17.47 10.25
CA ASP A 185 15.20 17.74 9.36
C ASP A 185 15.26 19.21 8.91
N ALA A 186 14.11 19.88 8.86
CA ALA A 186 14.04 21.30 8.50
C ALA A 186 14.50 22.26 9.60
N ASN A 187 14.36 21.86 10.86
CA ASN A 187 14.79 22.68 12.00
C ASN A 187 16.29 22.56 12.26
N GLN A 188 16.93 21.48 11.77
CA GLN A 188 18.39 21.29 11.89
C GLN A 188 19.18 22.02 10.79
N MET A 189 18.51 22.45 9.71
CA MET A 189 19.15 23.21 8.60
C MET A 189 18.98 24.75 8.71
N ARG A 190 18.41 25.25 9.80
CA ARG A 190 18.33 26.69 10.12
C ARG A 190 19.33 27.05 11.19
#